data_1e48514298b0e6e38c3f43a8fbb98ef9
#
_entry.id   1e48514298b0e6e38c3f43a8fbb98ef9
#
_cell.length_a   1.000
_cell.length_b   1.000
_cell.length_c   1.000
_cell.angle_alpha   90.00
_cell.angle_beta   90.00
_cell.angle_gamma   90.00
#
_symmetry.space_group_name_H-M   'P 1'
#
loop_
_entity.id
_entity.type
_entity.pdbx_description
1 polymer ?
#
loop_
_entity_poly.entity_id
_entity_poly.type
_entity_poly.pdbx_seq_one_letter_code
_entity_poly.pdbx_strand_id
1 'polypeptide(L)'
;GPGTGTPTYTIQGDINIALRGGHGEFPRIVVIPGDPNEAIEKTNEAFYLSEKFNSLSIVLSDKHLAESEFSVRGKPNKTIIPKINRNIPGKTIVKASGYEHDKFGNTTEDATLLKRNAEARIIKYQKIKKEAKRFEMIKIHGKKNSKNLIIGCGSTKGAILDAIEGKDFKFLQVLYLMPISDEIRKEIKKAKKVILVENNLTGQLGRLIREKTGIKIKNR
;
A
#
# COMPACT_ATOMS: atom_id res chain seq x y z
N GLY A 1 13.96 15.44 15.50
CA GLY A 1 14.99 14.71 16.24
C GLY A 1 15.93 13.96 15.31
N PRO A 2 17.06 13.41 15.79
CA PRO A 2 18.04 12.73 14.93
C PRO A 2 17.48 11.49 14.22
N GLY A 3 16.43 10.88 14.73
CA GLY A 3 15.72 9.78 14.08
C GLY A 3 14.96 10.15 12.82
N THR A 4 14.74 11.43 12.56
CA THR A 4 14.14 11.92 11.29
C THR A 4 15.10 11.73 10.12
N GLY A 5 16.39 11.56 10.37
CA GLY A 5 17.44 11.47 9.36
C GLY A 5 17.83 12.82 8.79
N THR A 6 18.47 12.83 7.63
CA THR A 6 18.87 14.05 6.93
C THR A 6 17.66 14.63 6.19
N PRO A 7 17.25 15.87 6.48
CA PRO A 7 16.14 16.51 5.78
C PRO A 7 16.34 16.52 4.26
N THR A 8 15.26 16.32 3.52
CA THR A 8 15.24 16.35 2.05
C THR A 8 16.06 15.27 1.33
N TYR A 9 16.51 14.22 2.02
CA TYR A 9 17.14 13.06 1.39
C TYR A 9 16.17 11.88 1.29
N THR A 10 16.39 11.02 0.29
CA THR A 10 15.54 9.86 0.04
C THR A 10 15.67 8.81 1.15
N ILE A 11 14.54 8.43 1.72
CA ILE A 11 14.41 7.35 2.70
C ILE A 11 13.02 6.70 2.58
N GLN A 12 12.93 5.40 2.87
CA GLN A 12 11.66 4.66 2.95
C GLN A 12 11.28 4.38 4.42
N GLY A 13 11.49 5.35 5.29
CA GLY A 13 11.29 5.25 6.74
C GLY A 13 9.84 5.32 7.20
N ASP A 14 8.90 5.72 6.35
CA ASP A 14 7.53 6.11 6.71
C ASP A 14 6.49 5.01 6.49
N ILE A 15 6.90 3.81 6.09
CA ILE A 15 6.00 2.66 5.87
C ILE A 15 5.18 2.38 7.14
N ASN A 16 5.81 2.36 8.30
CA ASN A 16 5.12 2.07 9.56
C ASN A 16 4.08 3.14 9.91
N ILE A 17 4.38 4.43 9.71
CA ILE A 17 3.43 5.51 9.99
C ILE A 17 2.26 5.48 8.99
N ALA A 18 2.52 5.20 7.72
CA ALA A 18 1.48 5.05 6.72
C ALA A 18 0.53 3.87 7.03
N LEU A 19 1.07 2.78 7.55
CA LEU A 19 0.30 1.58 7.87
C LEU A 19 -0.44 1.66 9.21
N ARG A 20 0.12 2.35 10.21
CA ARG A 20 -0.32 2.27 11.62
C ARG A 20 -0.51 3.62 12.30
N GLY A 21 -0.21 4.73 11.65
CA GLY A 21 -0.41 6.06 12.22
C GLY A 21 -1.89 6.35 12.50
N GLY A 22 -2.14 7.12 13.56
CA GLY A 22 -3.47 7.49 14.01
C GLY A 22 -4.02 6.60 15.13
N HIS A 23 -5.07 7.08 15.78
CA HIS A 23 -5.76 6.37 16.86
C HIS A 23 -6.87 5.48 16.29
N GLY A 24 -7.14 4.38 16.97
CA GLY A 24 -8.19 3.43 16.64
C GLY A 24 -7.86 2.51 15.45
N GLU A 25 -8.76 1.58 15.19
CA GLU A 25 -8.64 0.56 14.16
C GLU A 25 -9.61 0.86 13.02
N PHE A 26 -9.07 1.28 11.90
CA PHE A 26 -9.85 1.59 10.70
C PHE A 26 -9.16 1.08 9.43
N PRO A 27 -9.94 0.68 8.41
CA PRO A 27 -9.38 0.26 7.14
C PRO A 27 -8.75 1.44 6.41
N ARG A 28 -7.58 1.19 5.81
CA ARG A 28 -6.88 2.14 4.94
C ARG A 28 -6.30 1.43 3.74
N ILE A 29 -6.02 2.18 2.70
CA ILE A 29 -5.32 1.73 1.51
C ILE A 29 -3.95 2.41 1.49
N VAL A 30 -2.87 1.67 1.26
CA VAL A 30 -1.53 2.24 1.13
C VAL A 30 -0.88 1.66 -0.11
N VAL A 31 -0.58 2.53 -1.07
CA VAL A 31 0.11 2.18 -2.31
C VAL A 31 1.48 2.83 -2.36
N ILE A 32 2.43 2.20 -3.05
CA ILE A 32 3.81 2.66 -3.12
C ILE A 32 4.37 2.50 -4.55
N PRO A 33 4.19 3.51 -5.40
CA PRO A 33 4.70 3.50 -6.77
C PRO A 33 6.23 3.59 -6.82
N GLY A 34 6.84 3.06 -7.86
CA GLY A 34 8.29 3.07 -8.06
C GLY A 34 8.76 3.90 -9.27
N ASP A 35 7.84 4.43 -10.08
CA ASP A 35 8.11 5.35 -11.18
C ASP A 35 6.93 6.29 -11.44
N PRO A 36 7.08 7.32 -12.30
CA PRO A 36 6.01 8.29 -12.55
C PRO A 36 4.73 7.71 -13.15
N ASN A 37 4.82 6.72 -14.05
CA ASN A 37 3.63 6.07 -14.59
C ASN A 37 2.86 5.34 -13.49
N GLU A 38 3.57 4.59 -12.66
CA GLU A 38 2.98 3.94 -11.50
C GLU A 38 2.43 4.96 -10.49
N ALA A 39 3.06 6.13 -10.34
CA ALA A 39 2.53 7.18 -9.48
C ALA A 39 1.14 7.64 -9.94
N ILE A 40 0.95 7.85 -11.24
CA ILE A 40 -0.36 8.19 -11.81
C ILE A 40 -1.35 7.03 -11.63
N GLU A 41 -0.94 5.80 -11.98
CA GLU A 41 -1.79 4.61 -11.90
C GLU A 41 -2.25 4.32 -10.47
N LYS A 42 -1.32 4.29 -9.53
CA LYS A 42 -1.64 4.00 -8.12
C LYS A 42 -2.42 5.14 -7.46
N THR A 43 -2.24 6.37 -7.90
CA THR A 43 -3.09 7.50 -7.47
C THR A 43 -4.52 7.33 -7.97
N ASN A 44 -4.73 6.98 -9.24
CA ASN A 44 -6.07 6.69 -9.79
C ASN A 44 -6.75 5.55 -9.02
N GLU A 45 -6.03 4.47 -8.75
CA GLU A 45 -6.53 3.32 -8.00
C GLU A 45 -6.83 3.68 -6.54
N ALA A 46 -5.98 4.48 -5.90
CA ALA A 46 -6.18 4.97 -4.54
C ALA A 46 -7.42 5.85 -4.42
N PHE A 47 -7.64 6.77 -5.35
CA PHE A 47 -8.86 7.58 -5.43
C PHE A 47 -10.10 6.70 -5.64
N TYR A 48 -10.05 5.76 -6.58
CA TYR A 48 -11.16 4.84 -6.82
C TYR A 48 -11.55 4.07 -5.56
N LEU A 49 -10.59 3.49 -4.86
CA LEU A 49 -10.84 2.71 -3.64
C LEU A 49 -11.31 3.61 -2.49
N SER A 50 -10.71 4.80 -2.34
CA SER A 50 -11.11 5.78 -1.34
C SER A 50 -12.56 6.19 -1.49
N GLU A 51 -12.95 6.59 -2.69
CA GLU A 51 -14.31 7.03 -3.00
C GLU A 51 -15.33 5.89 -2.87
N LYS A 52 -15.00 4.71 -3.40
CA LYS A 52 -15.90 3.55 -3.37
C LYS A 52 -16.20 3.06 -1.96
N PHE A 53 -15.21 3.11 -1.07
CA PHE A 53 -15.32 2.54 0.28
C PHE A 53 -15.40 3.61 1.37
N ASN A 54 -15.36 4.89 1.03
CA ASN A 54 -15.24 5.97 2.01
C ASN A 54 -14.15 5.63 3.05
N SER A 55 -12.93 5.46 2.59
CA SER A 55 -11.78 5.02 3.41
C SER A 55 -10.54 5.81 3.05
N LEU A 56 -9.66 6.01 4.03
CA LEU A 56 -8.36 6.67 3.82
C LEU A 56 -7.53 5.90 2.82
N SER A 57 -7.02 6.60 1.82
CA SER A 57 -5.98 6.11 0.92
C SER A 57 -4.72 6.96 1.02
N ILE A 58 -3.56 6.31 1.03
CA ILE A 58 -2.25 6.95 1.12
C ILE A 58 -1.43 6.50 -0.09
N VAL A 59 -0.92 7.47 -0.85
CA VAL A 59 0.11 7.23 -1.86
C VAL A 59 1.45 7.56 -1.20
N LEU A 60 2.21 6.52 -0.86
CA LEU A 60 3.50 6.66 -0.21
C LEU A 60 4.58 6.78 -1.27
N SER A 61 5.26 7.89 -1.29
CA SER A 61 6.37 8.20 -2.20
C SER A 61 7.60 8.62 -1.42
N ASP A 62 8.70 8.80 -2.12
CA ASP A 62 9.93 9.37 -1.56
C ASP A 62 10.47 10.49 -2.46
N LYS A 63 11.49 11.21 -1.96
CA LYS A 63 12.06 12.35 -2.65
C LYS A 63 12.59 11.98 -4.03
N HIS A 64 13.22 10.83 -4.18
CA HIS A 64 13.78 10.42 -5.47
C HIS A 64 12.70 10.36 -6.55
N LEU A 65 11.56 9.74 -6.25
CA LEU A 65 10.45 9.70 -7.19
C LEU A 65 9.78 11.07 -7.40
N ALA A 66 9.72 11.89 -6.34
CA ALA A 66 9.00 13.18 -6.37
C ALA A 66 9.76 14.30 -7.08
N GLU A 67 11.10 14.29 -7.06
CA GLU A 67 11.92 15.40 -7.52
C GLU A 67 12.85 15.06 -8.69
N SER A 68 13.05 13.78 -9.02
CA SER A 68 13.89 13.40 -10.16
C SER A 68 13.16 13.53 -11.49
N GLU A 69 13.91 13.83 -12.53
CA GLU A 69 13.42 13.79 -13.90
C GLU A 69 13.47 12.36 -14.44
N PHE A 70 12.39 11.93 -15.08
CA PHE A 70 12.27 10.60 -15.66
C PHE A 70 11.83 10.66 -17.10
N SER A 71 12.46 9.87 -17.95
CA SER A 71 11.92 9.53 -19.26
C SER A 71 10.96 8.35 -19.14
N VAL A 72 9.68 8.58 -19.38
CA VAL A 72 8.66 7.54 -19.27
C VAL A 72 8.17 7.10 -20.65
N ARG A 73 7.91 5.80 -20.82
CA ARG A 73 7.32 5.20 -22.01
C ARG A 73 5.95 4.62 -21.67
N GLY A 74 5.05 4.65 -22.65
CA GLY A 74 3.69 4.15 -22.48
C GLY A 74 2.75 5.19 -21.91
N LYS A 75 1.50 4.76 -21.66
CA LYS A 75 0.46 5.59 -21.06
C LYS A 75 0.02 4.96 -19.75
N PRO A 76 -0.21 5.75 -18.70
CA PRO A 76 -0.79 5.24 -17.48
C PRO A 76 -2.21 4.70 -17.73
N ASN A 77 -2.72 3.90 -16.80
CA ASN A 77 -4.08 3.39 -16.88
C ASN A 77 -5.11 4.54 -16.91
N LYS A 78 -6.29 4.24 -17.44
CA LYS A 78 -7.39 5.21 -17.42
C LYS A 78 -7.90 5.40 -15.99
N THR A 79 -8.27 6.62 -15.66
CA THR A 79 -8.97 6.93 -14.40
C THR A 79 -10.28 6.14 -14.34
N ILE A 80 -10.50 5.47 -13.22
CA ILE A 80 -11.71 4.72 -12.95
C ILE A 80 -12.56 5.53 -11.99
N ILE A 81 -13.76 5.90 -12.40
CA ILE A 81 -14.70 6.66 -11.56
C ILE A 81 -15.71 5.67 -10.96
N PRO A 82 -15.75 5.49 -9.63
CA PRO A 82 -16.76 4.65 -9.02
C PRO A 82 -18.12 5.34 -9.01
N LYS A 83 -19.19 4.55 -9.14
CA LYS A 83 -20.53 5.06 -8.86
C LYS A 83 -20.69 5.21 -7.36
N ILE A 84 -20.82 6.43 -6.88
CA ILE A 84 -20.99 6.76 -5.46
C ILE A 84 -22.25 7.59 -5.26
N ASN A 85 -22.95 7.26 -4.18
CA ASN A 85 -24.06 8.07 -3.69
C ASN A 85 -23.54 8.84 -2.47
N ARG A 86 -23.34 10.13 -2.61
CA ARG A 86 -22.93 10.99 -1.49
C ARG A 86 -24.15 11.45 -0.71
N ASN A 87 -24.04 11.42 0.60
CA ASN A 87 -25.02 12.07 1.47
C ASN A 87 -24.91 13.59 1.28
N ILE A 88 -26.05 14.24 1.10
CA ILE A 88 -26.12 15.69 0.91
C ILE A 88 -26.57 16.32 2.24
N PRO A 89 -25.77 17.23 2.83
CA PRO A 89 -26.17 17.97 4.01
C PRO A 89 -27.53 18.65 3.81
N GLY A 90 -28.38 18.63 4.82
CA GLY A 90 -29.77 19.12 4.75
C GLY A 90 -30.80 18.11 4.24
N LYS A 91 -30.39 17.10 3.44
CA LYS A 91 -31.26 15.98 3.03
C LYS A 91 -31.03 14.73 3.86
N THR A 92 -29.83 14.55 4.36
CA THR A 92 -29.43 13.42 5.20
C THR A 92 -28.58 13.91 6.35
N ILE A 93 -28.52 13.12 7.41
CA ILE A 93 -27.59 13.37 8.51
C ILE A 93 -26.17 13.14 8.05
N VAL A 94 -25.37 14.21 8.04
CA VAL A 94 -23.95 14.18 7.73
C VAL A 94 -23.20 14.69 8.94
N LYS A 95 -22.63 13.79 9.71
CA LYS A 95 -21.83 14.11 10.89
C LYS A 95 -20.59 13.24 10.91
N ALA A 96 -19.44 13.85 11.18
CA ALA A 96 -18.16 13.16 11.35
C ALA A 96 -17.51 13.63 12.64
N SER A 97 -17.02 12.67 13.41
CA SER A 97 -16.17 12.92 14.58
C SER A 97 -15.22 11.74 14.80
N GLY A 98 -14.31 11.87 15.75
CA GLY A 98 -13.39 10.78 16.12
C GLY A 98 -14.02 9.69 16.98
N TYR A 99 -15.29 9.81 17.35
CA TYR A 99 -16.00 8.86 18.23
C TYR A 99 -16.94 7.95 17.45
N GLU A 100 -17.40 6.89 18.10
CA GLU A 100 -18.47 6.04 17.56
C GLU A 100 -19.82 6.76 17.57
N HIS A 101 -20.66 6.46 16.59
CA HIS A 101 -21.92 7.15 16.37
C HIS A 101 -23.09 6.18 16.26
N ASP A 102 -24.25 6.66 16.70
CA ASP A 102 -25.54 6.09 16.37
C ASP A 102 -25.98 6.46 14.93
N LYS A 103 -27.17 6.01 14.54
CA LYS A 103 -27.76 6.30 13.22
C LYS A 103 -28.05 7.79 12.97
N PHE A 104 -28.10 8.59 14.00
CA PHE A 104 -28.35 10.03 13.94
C PHE A 104 -27.04 10.84 13.99
N GLY A 105 -25.89 10.18 14.00
CA GLY A 105 -24.58 10.81 14.10
C GLY A 105 -24.26 11.34 15.50
N ASN A 106 -25.00 10.94 16.54
CA ASN A 106 -24.67 11.26 17.92
C ASN A 106 -23.62 10.30 18.44
N THR A 107 -22.73 10.80 19.26
CA THR A 107 -21.74 9.98 19.97
C THR A 107 -22.46 8.94 20.85
N THR A 108 -21.97 7.72 20.86
CA THR A 108 -22.58 6.63 21.61
C THR A 108 -21.53 5.79 22.33
N GLU A 109 -21.92 5.30 23.52
CA GLU A 109 -21.16 4.30 24.30
C GLU A 109 -21.92 2.97 24.40
N ASP A 110 -23.01 2.81 23.63
CA ASP A 110 -23.78 1.57 23.61
C ASP A 110 -22.92 0.41 23.07
N ALA A 111 -22.68 -0.60 23.92
CA ALA A 111 -21.80 -1.70 23.63
C ALA A 111 -22.22 -2.51 22.37
N THR A 112 -23.52 -2.62 22.10
CA THR A 112 -24.05 -3.34 20.94
C THR A 112 -23.76 -2.56 19.65
N LEU A 113 -23.93 -1.24 19.68
CA LEU A 113 -23.58 -0.37 18.54
C LEU A 113 -22.08 -0.36 18.28
N LEU A 114 -21.27 -0.25 19.34
CA LEU A 114 -19.79 -0.29 19.25
C LEU A 114 -19.33 -1.58 18.58
N LYS A 115 -19.83 -2.74 19.03
CA LYS A 115 -19.52 -4.05 18.44
C LYS A 115 -19.90 -4.10 16.96
N ARG A 116 -21.14 -3.72 16.62
CA ARG A 116 -21.62 -3.70 15.24
C ARG A 116 -20.76 -2.81 14.33
N ASN A 117 -20.38 -1.63 14.80
CA ASN A 117 -19.56 -0.69 14.04
C ASN A 117 -18.15 -1.24 13.84
N ALA A 118 -17.55 -1.89 14.85
CA ALA A 118 -16.26 -2.56 14.74
C ALA A 118 -16.30 -3.70 13.71
N GLU A 119 -17.31 -4.57 13.77
CA GLU A 119 -17.52 -5.65 12.79
C GLU A 119 -17.70 -5.11 11.37
N ALA A 120 -18.45 -4.01 11.21
CA ALA A 120 -18.64 -3.35 9.93
C ALA A 120 -17.31 -2.84 9.33
N ARG A 121 -16.36 -2.35 10.16
CA ARG A 121 -15.02 -1.97 9.72
C ARG A 121 -14.20 -3.17 9.23
N ILE A 122 -14.29 -4.31 9.91
CA ILE A 122 -13.64 -5.56 9.47
C ILE A 122 -14.20 -6.00 8.11
N ILE A 123 -15.52 -6.02 7.96
CA ILE A 123 -16.20 -6.36 6.70
C ILE A 123 -15.78 -5.39 5.58
N LYS A 124 -15.73 -4.08 5.88
CA LYS A 124 -15.24 -3.07 4.93
C LYS A 124 -13.82 -3.39 4.47
N TYR A 125 -12.91 -3.72 5.38
CA TYR A 125 -11.54 -4.10 5.01
C TYR A 125 -11.48 -5.33 4.10
N GLN A 126 -12.30 -6.35 4.35
CA GLN A 126 -12.36 -7.53 3.48
C GLN A 126 -12.88 -7.18 2.07
N LYS A 127 -13.87 -6.29 1.99
CA LYS A 127 -14.37 -5.77 0.70
C LYS A 127 -13.29 -5.00 -0.06
N ILE A 128 -12.52 -4.13 0.63
CA ILE A 128 -11.38 -3.42 0.05
C ILE A 128 -10.33 -4.40 -0.45
N LYS A 129 -9.96 -5.41 0.36
CA LYS A 129 -8.99 -6.45 -0.04
C LYS A 129 -9.45 -7.21 -1.28
N LYS A 130 -10.74 -7.54 -1.38
CA LYS A 130 -11.32 -8.21 -2.55
C LYS A 130 -11.26 -7.32 -3.79
N GLU A 131 -11.65 -6.05 -3.66
CA GLU A 131 -11.66 -5.10 -4.78
C GLU A 131 -10.26 -4.77 -5.27
N ALA A 132 -9.30 -4.60 -4.36
CA ALA A 132 -7.91 -4.30 -4.70
C ALA A 132 -7.26 -5.40 -5.58
N LYS A 133 -7.74 -6.64 -5.53
CA LYS A 133 -7.27 -7.73 -6.41
C LYS A 133 -7.56 -7.51 -7.90
N ARG A 134 -8.40 -6.55 -8.25
CA ARG A 134 -8.63 -6.14 -9.66
C ARG A 134 -7.46 -5.34 -10.22
N PHE A 135 -6.59 -4.83 -9.37
CA PHE A 135 -5.44 -4.03 -9.71
C PHE A 135 -4.15 -4.81 -9.60
N GLU A 136 -3.12 -4.33 -10.29
CA GLU A 136 -1.78 -4.89 -10.17
C GLU A 136 -1.17 -4.51 -8.82
N MET A 137 -1.31 -5.40 -7.82
CA MET A 137 -0.81 -5.16 -6.46
C MET A 137 0.69 -5.45 -6.31
N ILE A 138 1.23 -6.27 -7.20
CA ILE A 138 2.65 -6.58 -7.35
C ILE A 138 3.00 -6.63 -8.81
N LYS A 139 4.26 -6.43 -9.15
CA LYS A 139 4.76 -6.55 -10.51
C LYS A 139 6.00 -7.44 -10.54
N ILE A 140 6.11 -8.29 -11.55
CA ILE A 140 7.25 -9.19 -11.73
C ILE A 140 8.10 -8.70 -12.89
N HIS A 141 9.38 -8.48 -12.62
CA HIS A 141 10.39 -8.07 -13.59
C HIS A 141 11.52 -9.10 -13.70
N GLY A 142 12.31 -9.02 -14.75
CA GLY A 142 13.45 -9.93 -15.00
C GLY A 142 12.99 -11.33 -15.41
N LYS A 143 13.76 -12.35 -15.05
CA LYS A 143 13.47 -13.75 -15.42
C LYS A 143 12.38 -14.36 -14.56
N LYS A 144 11.15 -14.44 -15.10
CA LYS A 144 9.96 -14.93 -14.36
C LYS A 144 10.14 -16.30 -13.69
N ASN A 145 10.94 -17.19 -14.27
CA ASN A 145 11.17 -18.55 -13.76
C ASN A 145 12.37 -18.66 -12.84
N SER A 146 13.13 -17.58 -12.61
CA SER A 146 14.29 -17.58 -11.72
C SER A 146 13.89 -17.97 -10.30
N LYS A 147 14.77 -18.73 -9.65
CA LYS A 147 14.67 -19.09 -8.23
C LYS A 147 15.39 -18.08 -7.31
N ASN A 148 16.07 -17.10 -7.90
CA ASN A 148 16.66 -15.99 -7.19
C ASN A 148 15.68 -14.82 -7.20
N LEU A 149 15.05 -14.56 -6.06
CA LEU A 149 14.01 -13.56 -5.91
C LEU A 149 14.54 -12.33 -5.17
N ILE A 150 14.37 -11.17 -5.78
CA ILE A 150 14.53 -9.88 -5.09
C ILE A 150 13.14 -9.33 -4.82
N ILE A 151 12.94 -8.75 -3.65
CA ILE A 151 11.70 -8.05 -3.27
C ILE A 151 12.07 -6.62 -2.91
N GLY A 152 11.32 -5.65 -3.42
CA GLY A 152 11.49 -4.24 -3.12
C GLY A 152 10.24 -3.45 -3.42
N CYS A 153 10.24 -2.15 -3.13
CA CYS A 153 9.12 -1.25 -3.38
C CYS A 153 9.61 0.19 -3.61
N GLY A 154 8.72 1.05 -4.13
CA GLY A 154 9.02 2.46 -4.31
C GLY A 154 10.22 2.72 -5.21
N SER A 155 10.98 3.76 -4.92
CA SER A 155 12.10 4.23 -5.76
C SER A 155 13.28 3.26 -5.86
N THR A 156 13.36 2.21 -5.03
CA THR A 156 14.37 1.16 -5.20
C THR A 156 14.21 0.37 -6.50
N LYS A 157 13.07 0.52 -7.19
CA LYS A 157 12.74 -0.15 -8.45
C LYS A 157 13.83 0.03 -9.50
N GLY A 158 14.24 1.27 -9.79
CA GLY A 158 15.23 1.56 -10.83
C GLY A 158 16.56 0.86 -10.57
N ALA A 159 17.13 1.07 -9.40
CA ALA A 159 18.40 0.45 -9.00
C ALA A 159 18.35 -1.09 -9.03
N ILE A 160 17.22 -1.70 -8.66
CA ILE A 160 17.04 -3.16 -8.73
C ILE A 160 17.02 -3.62 -10.19
N LEU A 161 16.30 -2.92 -11.07
CA LEU A 161 16.20 -3.27 -12.49
C LEU A 161 17.58 -3.23 -13.16
N ASP A 162 18.34 -2.18 -12.94
CA ASP A 162 19.72 -2.04 -13.45
C ASP A 162 20.62 -3.16 -12.91
N ALA A 163 20.52 -3.46 -11.61
CA ALA A 163 21.35 -4.47 -10.97
C ALA A 163 21.08 -5.90 -11.49
N ILE A 164 19.88 -6.21 -11.95
CA ILE A 164 19.48 -7.55 -12.42
C ILE A 164 19.54 -7.72 -13.94
N GLU A 165 19.86 -6.66 -14.69
CA GLU A 165 19.93 -6.71 -16.13
C GLU A 165 20.90 -7.81 -16.62
N GLY A 166 20.44 -8.66 -17.54
CA GLY A 166 21.19 -9.81 -18.06
C GLY A 166 21.43 -10.96 -17.07
N LYS A 167 21.01 -10.84 -15.80
CA LYS A 167 21.29 -11.85 -14.75
C LYS A 167 20.10 -12.77 -14.48
N ASP A 168 20.36 -13.91 -13.83
CA ASP A 168 19.33 -14.86 -13.42
C ASP A 168 18.65 -14.44 -12.12
N PHE A 169 17.88 -13.35 -12.19
CA PHE A 169 17.07 -12.86 -11.08
C PHE A 169 15.63 -12.56 -11.51
N LYS A 170 14.72 -12.72 -10.57
CA LYS A 170 13.34 -12.24 -10.61
C LYS A 170 13.19 -11.15 -9.58
N PHE A 171 12.64 -10.01 -9.97
CA PHE A 171 12.27 -8.94 -9.04
C PHE A 171 10.77 -8.88 -8.87
N LEU A 172 10.31 -9.05 -7.63
CA LEU A 172 8.94 -8.82 -7.22
C LEU A 172 8.85 -7.41 -6.61
N GLN A 173 8.27 -6.51 -7.36
CA GLN A 173 7.96 -5.17 -6.91
C GLN A 173 6.62 -5.18 -6.15
N VAL A 174 6.63 -4.66 -4.93
CA VAL A 174 5.42 -4.48 -4.12
C VAL A 174 4.84 -3.10 -4.42
N LEU A 175 3.59 -3.05 -4.91
CA LEU A 175 2.88 -1.81 -5.26
C LEU A 175 1.80 -1.45 -4.23
N TYR A 176 1.28 -2.44 -3.50
CA TYR A 176 0.32 -2.26 -2.42
C TYR A 176 0.91 -2.77 -1.10
N LEU A 177 0.99 -1.90 -0.12
CA LEU A 177 1.39 -2.24 1.24
C LEU A 177 0.18 -2.63 2.09
N MET A 178 -1.00 -2.02 1.82
CA MET A 178 -2.25 -2.34 2.48
C MET A 178 -3.44 -2.11 1.52
N PRO A 179 -4.23 -3.14 1.22
CA PRO A 179 -3.99 -4.54 1.54
C PRO A 179 -2.76 -5.08 0.80
N ILE A 180 -2.03 -6.01 1.41
CA ILE A 180 -0.89 -6.66 0.75
C ILE A 180 -1.35 -7.88 -0.07
N SER A 181 -0.67 -8.16 -1.17
CA SER A 181 -0.99 -9.28 -2.06
C SER A 181 -0.59 -10.64 -1.47
N ASP A 182 -1.49 -11.61 -1.53
CA ASP A 182 -1.23 -13.00 -1.13
C ASP A 182 -0.20 -13.69 -2.06
N GLU A 183 0.04 -13.16 -3.28
CA GLU A 183 1.02 -13.67 -4.24
C GLU A 183 2.46 -13.55 -3.74
N ILE A 184 2.76 -12.56 -2.89
CA ILE A 184 4.10 -12.40 -2.29
C ILE A 184 4.51 -13.69 -1.56
N ARG A 185 3.60 -14.27 -0.76
CA ARG A 185 3.86 -15.54 -0.07
C ARG A 185 4.14 -16.67 -1.03
N LYS A 186 3.39 -16.75 -2.14
CA LYS A 186 3.55 -17.79 -3.16
C LYS A 186 4.92 -17.67 -3.85
N GLU A 187 5.31 -16.47 -4.21
CA GLU A 187 6.59 -16.23 -4.89
C GLU A 187 7.79 -16.50 -3.97
N ILE A 188 7.72 -16.11 -2.69
CA ILE A 188 8.76 -16.44 -1.71
C ILE A 188 8.92 -17.95 -1.56
N LYS A 189 7.82 -18.71 -1.50
CA LYS A 189 7.86 -20.18 -1.36
C LYS A 189 8.44 -20.90 -2.57
N LYS A 190 8.34 -20.31 -3.77
CA LYS A 190 8.93 -20.88 -5.02
C LYS A 190 10.41 -20.58 -5.16
N ALA A 191 10.94 -19.59 -4.44
CA ALA A 191 12.32 -19.16 -4.56
C ALA A 191 13.28 -20.03 -3.73
N LYS A 192 14.50 -20.22 -4.23
CA LYS A 192 15.61 -20.81 -3.48
C LYS A 192 16.37 -19.76 -2.67
N LYS A 193 16.52 -18.57 -3.23
CA LYS A 193 17.17 -17.41 -2.59
C LYS A 193 16.22 -16.23 -2.63
N VAL A 194 16.06 -15.54 -1.49
CA VAL A 194 15.26 -14.33 -1.39
C VAL A 194 16.11 -13.22 -0.81
N ILE A 195 16.14 -12.07 -1.48
CA ILE A 195 16.83 -10.85 -1.04
C ILE A 195 15.78 -9.75 -0.93
N LEU A 196 15.79 -9.02 0.17
CA LEU A 196 14.95 -7.85 0.37
C LEU A 196 15.78 -6.59 0.16
N VAL A 197 15.27 -5.65 -0.63
CA VAL A 197 15.91 -4.36 -0.87
C VAL A 197 14.94 -3.26 -0.41
N GLU A 198 15.37 -2.50 0.58
CA GLU A 198 14.64 -1.36 1.12
C GLU A 198 15.60 -0.29 1.63
N ASN A 199 15.20 0.97 1.49
CA ASN A 199 16.00 2.12 1.93
C ASN A 199 15.52 2.61 3.30
N ASN A 200 15.62 1.74 4.32
CA ASN A 200 15.42 2.08 5.72
C ASN A 200 16.20 1.17 6.65
N LEU A 201 16.52 1.67 7.82
CA LEU A 201 17.39 0.98 8.77
C LEU A 201 16.70 -0.23 9.46
N THR A 202 15.39 -0.17 9.62
CA THR A 202 14.67 -1.13 10.49
C THR A 202 13.99 -2.27 9.74
N GLY A 203 14.07 -2.30 8.42
CA GLY A 203 13.48 -3.37 7.60
C GLY A 203 11.96 -3.39 7.64
N GLN A 204 11.33 -2.25 7.38
CA GLN A 204 9.88 -2.08 7.56
C GLN A 204 9.05 -2.91 6.58
N LEU A 205 9.45 -3.00 5.31
CA LEU A 205 8.83 -3.88 4.32
C LEU A 205 8.99 -5.36 4.72
N GLY A 206 10.18 -5.74 5.16
CA GLY A 206 10.44 -7.11 5.61
C GLY A 206 9.62 -7.50 6.84
N ARG A 207 9.38 -6.56 7.76
CA ARG A 207 8.49 -6.78 8.91
C ARG A 207 7.04 -6.95 8.48
N LEU A 208 6.55 -6.12 7.54
CA LEU A 208 5.22 -6.24 6.97
C LEU A 208 5.02 -7.60 6.29
N ILE A 209 5.98 -8.00 5.44
CA ILE A 209 5.93 -9.31 4.77
C ILE A 209 5.88 -10.43 5.79
N ARG A 210 6.73 -10.40 6.84
CA ARG A 210 6.72 -11.41 7.90
C ARG A 210 5.38 -11.44 8.64
N GLU A 211 4.82 -10.30 8.99
CA GLU A 211 3.52 -10.19 9.66
C GLU A 211 2.41 -10.85 8.85
N LYS A 212 2.38 -10.60 7.53
CA LYS A 212 1.29 -11.06 6.66
C LYS A 212 1.48 -12.46 6.08
N THR A 213 2.72 -12.92 5.99
CA THR A 213 3.03 -14.23 5.37
C THR A 213 3.55 -15.29 6.34
N GLY A 214 4.00 -14.89 7.53
CA GLY A 214 4.73 -15.73 8.49
C GLY A 214 6.19 -16.00 8.10
N ILE A 215 6.68 -15.47 6.95
CA ILE A 215 8.03 -15.78 6.43
C ILE A 215 8.98 -14.64 6.77
N LYS A 216 10.08 -14.98 7.47
CA LYS A 216 11.19 -14.05 7.73
C LYS A 216 12.21 -14.13 6.60
N ILE A 217 12.46 -13.01 5.91
CA ILE A 217 13.55 -12.88 4.94
C ILE A 217 14.82 -12.51 5.72
N LYS A 218 15.88 -13.31 5.55
CA LYS A 218 17.15 -13.12 6.30
C LYS A 218 18.13 -12.21 5.55
N ASN A 219 18.14 -12.25 4.23
CA ASN A 219 19.07 -11.46 3.41
C ASN A 219 18.45 -10.09 3.09
N ARG A 220 19.13 -9.04 3.52
CA ARG A 220 18.75 -7.64 3.31
C ARG A 220 19.95 -6.85 2.80
#